data_80c517e62675fb1d7c6c980d4883efb7
#
_entry.id   80c517e62675fb1d7c6c980d4883efb7
#
_cell.length_a   1.000
_cell.length_b   1.000
_cell.length_c   1.000
_cell.angle_alpha   90.00
_cell.angle_beta   90.00
_cell.angle_gamma   90.00
#
_symmetry.space_group_name_H-M   'P 1'
#
loop_
_entity.id
_entity.type
_entity.pdbx_description
1 polymer ?
#
loop_
_entity_poly.entity_id
_entity_poly.type
_entity_poly.pdbx_seq_one_letter_code
_entity_poly.pdbx_strand_id
1 'polypeptide(L)'
;MSVSILRILNLPGWNYKMSHEGVSIVAPTKREATQLAQSYGDALSETAYRINGKVRIRWRGCKNPIEFFGWMATQEPPTSAETAERILQYQGSVFCSQLQIPSELLYRMVAAAENERPVSIVRQDTRKQIIVNQPMADMLETPPEIATQRVMTQFWLPEDLAELEQRLHNDRQFTWTYSAGLNERAWAILTTQFEAFEVEGIWYRQGTALSTPQLVPIPPGVLEQA
;
A
#
# COMPACT_ATOMS: atom_id res chain seq x y z
N MET A 1 -10.70 -0.07 -15.83
CA MET A 1 -10.52 0.84 -17.02
C MET A 1 -11.55 1.95 -16.97
N SER A 2 -11.15 3.19 -17.26
CA SER A 2 -12.11 4.29 -17.32
C SER A 2 -13.10 4.11 -18.47
N VAL A 3 -14.31 4.69 -18.33
CA VAL A 3 -15.36 4.63 -19.37
C VAL A 3 -14.87 5.18 -20.72
N SER A 4 -13.96 6.17 -20.68
CA SER A 4 -13.37 6.77 -21.87
C SER A 4 -12.46 5.81 -22.63
N ILE A 5 -11.65 5.02 -21.95
CA ILE A 5 -10.78 4.01 -22.58
C ILE A 5 -11.64 2.89 -23.18
N LEU A 6 -12.66 2.41 -22.48
CA LEU A 6 -13.57 1.39 -23.01
C LEU A 6 -14.28 1.84 -24.29
N ARG A 7 -14.63 3.14 -24.41
CA ARG A 7 -15.20 3.68 -25.66
C ARG A 7 -14.22 3.60 -26.83
N ILE A 8 -12.94 3.90 -26.60
CA ILE A 8 -11.91 3.81 -27.65
C ILE A 8 -11.68 2.35 -28.05
N LEU A 9 -11.62 1.44 -27.09
CA LEU A 9 -11.39 0.02 -27.37
C LEU A 9 -12.55 -0.65 -28.12
N ASN A 10 -13.72 -0.04 -28.14
CA ASN A 10 -14.87 -0.50 -28.92
C ASN A 10 -14.93 0.07 -30.36
N LEU A 11 -13.95 0.90 -30.77
CA LEU A 11 -13.87 1.39 -32.14
C LEU A 11 -13.33 0.31 -33.09
N PRO A 12 -13.67 0.38 -34.38
CA PRO A 12 -13.18 -0.56 -35.37
C PRO A 12 -11.65 -0.62 -35.42
N GLY A 13 -11.11 -1.84 -35.45
CA GLY A 13 -9.66 -2.08 -35.51
C GLY A 13 -8.96 -2.14 -34.14
N TRP A 14 -9.63 -1.74 -33.09
CA TRP A 14 -9.13 -1.94 -31.73
C TRP A 14 -9.53 -3.31 -31.19
N ASN A 15 -8.65 -3.90 -30.36
CA ASN A 15 -8.94 -5.15 -29.68
C ASN A 15 -8.25 -5.16 -28.32
N TYR A 16 -8.78 -5.90 -27.35
CA TYR A 16 -8.12 -6.09 -26.06
C TYR A 16 -8.39 -7.47 -25.49
N LYS A 17 -7.45 -7.96 -24.70
CA LYS A 17 -7.54 -9.23 -23.98
C LYS A 17 -7.08 -9.03 -22.54
N MET A 18 -7.86 -9.52 -21.61
CA MET A 18 -7.49 -9.61 -20.19
C MET A 18 -6.94 -10.99 -19.89
N SER A 19 -5.89 -11.07 -19.08
CA SER A 19 -5.27 -12.29 -18.58
C SER A 19 -4.82 -12.08 -17.13
N HIS A 20 -4.33 -13.14 -16.48
CA HIS A 20 -3.73 -13.02 -15.15
C HIS A 20 -2.46 -12.14 -15.11
N GLU A 21 -1.79 -11.93 -16.26
CA GLU A 21 -0.62 -11.06 -16.36
C GLU A 21 -0.99 -9.58 -16.58
N GLY A 22 -2.26 -9.30 -16.91
CA GLY A 22 -2.72 -7.94 -17.16
C GLY A 22 -3.60 -7.79 -18.40
N VAL A 23 -3.60 -6.60 -18.98
CA VAL A 23 -4.40 -6.22 -20.16
C VAL A 23 -3.48 -6.02 -21.36
N SER A 24 -3.78 -6.69 -22.47
CA SER A 24 -3.13 -6.46 -23.76
C SER A 24 -4.11 -5.77 -24.69
N ILE A 25 -3.77 -4.56 -25.13
CA ILE A 25 -4.52 -3.74 -26.08
C ILE A 25 -3.82 -3.83 -27.44
N VAL A 26 -4.58 -4.06 -28.49
CA VAL A 26 -4.07 -4.04 -29.88
C VAL A 26 -4.68 -2.82 -30.57
N ALA A 27 -3.84 -1.86 -30.90
CA ALA A 27 -4.21 -0.67 -31.65
C ALA A 27 -4.14 -0.94 -33.16
N PRO A 28 -4.97 -0.28 -33.99
CA PRO A 28 -4.92 -0.42 -35.45
C PRO A 28 -3.57 -0.03 -36.04
N THR A 29 -2.96 1.04 -35.52
CA THR A 29 -1.65 1.57 -35.96
C THR A 29 -0.75 1.98 -34.81
N LYS A 30 0.57 2.17 -35.08
CA LYS A 30 1.52 2.73 -34.12
C LYS A 30 1.12 4.12 -33.65
N ARG A 31 0.63 4.96 -34.57
CA ARG A 31 0.20 6.34 -34.28
C ARG A 31 -0.92 6.35 -33.23
N GLU A 32 -1.93 5.52 -33.44
CA GLU A 32 -3.08 5.42 -32.53
C GLU A 32 -2.66 4.81 -31.17
N ALA A 33 -1.74 3.83 -31.16
CA ALA A 33 -1.16 3.30 -29.93
C ALA A 33 -0.45 4.40 -29.13
N THR A 34 0.36 5.22 -29.79
CA THR A 34 1.07 6.34 -29.16
C THR A 34 0.10 7.41 -28.65
N GLN A 35 -0.92 7.74 -29.44
CA GLN A 35 -1.94 8.71 -29.05
C GLN A 35 -2.74 8.23 -27.83
N LEU A 36 -3.12 6.95 -27.78
CA LEU A 36 -3.79 6.36 -26.62
C LEU A 36 -2.89 6.47 -25.38
N ALA A 37 -1.62 6.10 -25.51
CA ALA A 37 -0.66 6.16 -24.41
C ALA A 37 -0.46 7.60 -23.89
N GLN A 38 -0.36 8.57 -24.77
CA GLN A 38 -0.18 9.99 -24.40
C GLN A 38 -1.44 10.60 -23.77
N SER A 39 -2.62 10.27 -24.30
CA SER A 39 -3.88 10.88 -23.84
C SER A 39 -4.45 10.22 -22.58
N TYR A 40 -4.09 8.98 -22.32
CA TYR A 40 -4.68 8.17 -21.23
C TYR A 40 -3.63 7.44 -20.39
N GLY A 41 -2.38 7.88 -20.41
CA GLY A 41 -1.27 7.24 -19.70
C GLY A 41 -1.56 7.01 -18.22
N ASP A 42 -2.08 8.02 -17.53
CA ASP A 42 -2.43 7.94 -16.10
C ASP A 42 -3.53 6.90 -15.85
N ALA A 43 -4.60 6.91 -16.66
CA ALA A 43 -5.70 5.97 -16.52
C ALA A 43 -5.30 4.52 -16.90
N LEU A 44 -4.33 4.35 -17.82
CA LEU A 44 -3.75 3.05 -18.15
C LEU A 44 -2.84 2.54 -17.02
N SER A 45 -2.07 3.43 -16.41
CA SER A 45 -1.26 3.15 -15.24
C SER A 45 -2.12 2.78 -14.03
N GLU A 46 -3.19 3.55 -13.77
CA GLU A 46 -4.18 3.24 -12.74
C GLU A 46 -4.85 1.88 -12.99
N THR A 47 -5.15 1.57 -14.26
CA THR A 47 -5.72 0.26 -14.62
C THR A 47 -4.73 -0.86 -14.33
N ALA A 48 -3.46 -0.70 -14.74
CA ALA A 48 -2.40 -1.67 -14.48
C ALA A 48 -2.25 -1.91 -12.96
N TYR A 49 -2.30 -0.84 -12.17
CA TYR A 49 -2.28 -0.89 -10.73
C TYR A 49 -3.46 -1.70 -10.14
N ARG A 50 -4.70 -1.34 -10.50
CA ARG A 50 -5.91 -1.99 -9.98
C ARG A 50 -6.00 -3.50 -10.28
N ILE A 51 -5.38 -3.95 -11.37
CA ILE A 51 -5.34 -5.37 -11.73
C ILE A 51 -4.09 -6.09 -11.21
N ASN A 52 -3.25 -5.39 -10.44
CA ASN A 52 -1.96 -5.89 -9.97
C ASN A 52 -1.15 -6.55 -11.10
N GLY A 53 -1.06 -5.87 -12.23
CA GLY A 53 -0.46 -6.41 -13.42
C GLY A 53 0.07 -5.32 -14.36
N LYS A 54 0.07 -5.58 -15.64
CA LYS A 54 0.52 -4.63 -16.64
C LYS A 54 -0.51 -4.40 -17.74
N VAL A 55 -0.49 -3.18 -18.30
CA VAL A 55 -1.22 -2.86 -19.53
C VAL A 55 -0.22 -2.72 -20.66
N ARG A 56 -0.39 -3.50 -21.72
CA ARG A 56 0.44 -3.47 -22.93
C ARG A 56 -0.37 -2.94 -24.10
N ILE A 57 0.19 -1.98 -24.84
CA ILE A 57 -0.37 -1.51 -26.10
C ILE A 57 0.52 -2.00 -27.22
N ARG A 58 -0.06 -2.75 -28.14
CA ARG A 58 0.59 -3.34 -29.32
C ARG A 58 -0.08 -2.84 -30.59
N TRP A 59 0.57 -3.00 -31.72
CA TRP A 59 0.06 -2.76 -33.07
C TRP A 59 0.65 -3.78 -34.03
N ARG A 60 0.14 -3.86 -35.24
CA ARG A 60 0.67 -4.80 -36.24
C ARG A 60 2.16 -4.50 -36.52
N GLY A 61 3.00 -5.51 -36.43
CA GLY A 61 4.47 -5.38 -36.59
C GLY A 61 5.21 -4.81 -35.39
N CYS A 62 4.56 -4.65 -34.24
CA CYS A 62 5.16 -4.15 -33.01
C CYS A 62 6.22 -5.13 -32.49
N LYS A 63 7.48 -4.66 -32.40
CA LYS A 63 8.56 -5.40 -31.71
C LYS A 63 8.64 -5.04 -30.22
N ASN A 64 8.43 -3.74 -29.92
CA ASN A 64 8.48 -3.20 -28.55
C ASN A 64 7.12 -2.59 -28.22
N PRO A 65 6.28 -3.23 -27.42
CA PRO A 65 4.99 -2.68 -26.98
C PRO A 65 5.20 -1.46 -26.08
N ILE A 66 4.21 -0.58 -26.00
CA ILE A 66 4.13 0.43 -24.93
C ILE A 66 3.56 -0.28 -23.72
N GLU A 67 4.26 -0.25 -22.59
CA GLU A 67 3.88 -0.94 -21.38
C GLU A 67 3.67 0.05 -20.23
N PHE A 68 2.64 -0.22 -19.42
CA PHE A 68 2.32 0.49 -18.19
C PHE A 68 2.32 -0.53 -17.05
N PHE A 69 3.08 -0.23 -16.02
CA PHE A 69 3.23 -1.08 -14.83
C PHE A 69 2.67 -0.33 -13.63
N GLY A 70 1.39 -0.45 -13.39
CA GLY A 70 0.76 0.36 -12.38
C GLY A 70 1.03 1.85 -12.62
N TRP A 71 1.33 2.59 -11.58
CA TRP A 71 1.69 4.01 -11.68
C TRP A 71 3.14 4.25 -12.16
N MET A 72 3.92 3.19 -12.40
CA MET A 72 5.30 3.26 -12.91
C MET A 72 5.35 3.25 -14.44
N ALA A 73 4.51 4.03 -15.10
CA ALA A 73 4.51 4.16 -16.55
C ALA A 73 5.78 4.84 -17.07
N THR A 74 6.59 4.10 -17.82
CA THR A 74 7.53 4.59 -18.85
C THR A 74 8.81 5.32 -18.42
N GLN A 75 9.19 5.38 -17.15
CA GLN A 75 10.50 5.91 -16.72
C GLN A 75 11.31 4.84 -16.02
N GLU A 76 12.63 4.99 -15.98
CA GLU A 76 13.46 4.25 -15.04
C GLU A 76 12.78 4.28 -13.66
N PRO A 77 12.78 3.15 -12.92
CA PRO A 77 12.11 3.14 -11.63
C PRO A 77 12.65 4.32 -10.82
N PRO A 78 11.77 5.21 -10.35
CA PRO A 78 12.20 6.36 -9.58
C PRO A 78 12.99 5.86 -8.37
N THR A 79 13.94 6.63 -7.91
CA THR A 79 14.63 6.34 -6.65
C THR A 79 13.58 6.21 -5.55
N SER A 80 13.88 5.43 -4.52
CA SER A 80 12.95 5.20 -3.42
C SER A 80 12.46 6.51 -2.77
N ALA A 81 13.29 7.55 -2.76
CA ALA A 81 12.93 8.88 -2.27
C ALA A 81 11.92 9.57 -3.20
N GLU A 82 12.17 9.55 -4.52
CA GLU A 82 11.25 10.13 -5.53
C GLU A 82 9.91 9.40 -5.58
N THR A 83 9.93 8.09 -5.32
CA THR A 83 8.73 7.28 -5.25
C THR A 83 7.90 7.61 -4.02
N ALA A 84 8.55 7.71 -2.85
CA ALA A 84 7.88 8.13 -1.62
C ALA A 84 7.30 9.54 -1.76
N GLU A 85 8.05 10.47 -2.35
CA GLU A 85 7.61 11.84 -2.59
C GLU A 85 6.43 11.90 -3.58
N ARG A 86 6.45 11.10 -4.66
CA ARG A 86 5.31 10.99 -5.60
C ARG A 86 4.07 10.38 -4.95
N ILE A 87 4.22 9.35 -4.12
CA ILE A 87 3.08 8.81 -3.37
C ILE A 87 2.51 9.86 -2.42
N LEU A 88 3.36 10.60 -1.70
CA LEU A 88 2.96 11.68 -0.83
C LEU A 88 2.28 12.83 -1.60
N GLN A 89 2.79 13.19 -2.78
CA GLN A 89 2.21 14.24 -3.65
C GLN A 89 0.91 13.77 -4.31
N TYR A 90 0.83 12.50 -4.73
CA TYR A 90 -0.33 11.98 -5.44
C TYR A 90 -1.53 11.73 -4.53
N GLN A 91 -1.30 11.35 -3.29
CA GLN A 91 -2.40 10.97 -2.39
C GLN A 91 -2.45 11.77 -1.08
N GLY A 92 -1.36 12.35 -0.62
CA GLY A 92 -1.30 13.07 0.65
C GLY A 92 -1.72 12.25 1.89
N SER A 93 -1.83 10.92 1.72
CA SER A 93 -2.56 10.05 2.64
C SER A 93 -1.77 8.86 3.16
N VAL A 94 -0.52 8.67 2.72
CA VAL A 94 0.37 7.61 3.21
C VAL A 94 1.78 8.11 3.43
N PHE A 95 2.41 7.67 4.50
CA PHE A 95 3.74 8.09 4.94
C PHE A 95 4.63 6.87 5.15
N CYS A 96 5.89 6.97 4.74
CA CYS A 96 6.88 5.92 4.91
C CYS A 96 8.20 6.48 5.43
N SER A 97 8.77 5.82 6.44
CA SER A 97 10.08 6.19 7.00
C SER A 97 11.25 5.40 6.41
N GLN A 98 11.00 4.49 5.48
CA GLN A 98 12.04 3.67 4.88
C GLN A 98 12.59 4.36 3.63
N LEU A 99 13.93 4.52 3.55
CA LEU A 99 14.60 5.20 2.44
C LEU A 99 14.64 4.40 1.14
N GLN A 100 14.66 3.07 1.25
CA GLN A 100 14.58 2.16 0.09
C GLN A 100 13.34 1.31 0.23
N ILE A 101 12.43 1.43 -0.73
CA ILE A 101 11.14 0.77 -0.69
C ILE A 101 11.09 -0.26 -1.83
N PRO A 102 11.09 -1.57 -1.52
CA PRO A 102 10.87 -2.60 -2.52
C PRO A 102 9.53 -2.43 -3.25
N SER A 103 9.47 -2.85 -4.51
CA SER A 103 8.27 -2.67 -5.35
C SER A 103 7.00 -3.24 -4.72
N GLU A 104 7.08 -4.40 -4.08
CA GLU A 104 5.93 -5.01 -3.42
C GLU A 104 5.44 -4.17 -2.23
N LEU A 105 6.36 -3.58 -1.46
CA LEU A 105 5.99 -2.69 -0.37
C LEU A 105 5.33 -1.41 -0.88
N LEU A 106 5.72 -0.93 -2.06
CA LEU A 106 5.06 0.20 -2.73
C LEU A 106 3.59 -0.10 -3.05
N TYR A 107 3.27 -1.29 -3.55
CA TYR A 107 1.87 -1.69 -3.79
C TYR A 107 1.04 -1.64 -2.51
N ARG A 108 1.63 -2.09 -1.40
CA ARG A 108 0.96 -2.03 -0.10
C ARG A 108 0.80 -0.62 0.42
N MET A 109 1.75 0.27 0.16
CA MET A 109 1.62 1.70 0.48
C MET A 109 0.45 2.34 -0.26
N VAL A 110 0.31 2.08 -1.56
CA VAL A 110 -0.80 2.61 -2.35
C VAL A 110 -2.13 2.03 -1.88
N ALA A 111 -2.20 0.73 -1.62
CA ALA A 111 -3.38 0.10 -1.05
C ALA A 111 -3.75 0.67 0.33
N ALA A 112 -2.76 1.02 1.14
CA ALA A 112 -2.97 1.70 2.42
C ALA A 112 -3.48 3.13 2.22
N ALA A 113 -2.97 3.86 1.21
CA ALA A 113 -3.40 5.22 0.88
C ALA A 113 -4.87 5.28 0.42
N GLU A 114 -5.31 4.28 -0.34
CA GLU A 114 -6.69 4.17 -0.83
C GLU A 114 -7.67 3.64 0.24
N ASN A 115 -7.15 3.17 1.38
CA ASN A 115 -7.97 2.62 2.44
C ASN A 115 -8.51 3.74 3.36
N GLU A 116 -9.81 3.84 3.50
CA GLU A 116 -10.47 4.77 4.42
C GLU A 116 -10.26 4.41 5.90
N ARG A 117 -9.81 3.19 6.18
CA ARG A 117 -9.54 2.71 7.54
C ARG A 117 -8.09 2.98 7.92
N PRO A 118 -7.79 3.09 9.24
CA PRO A 118 -6.43 3.19 9.73
C PRO A 118 -5.60 1.94 9.34
N VAL A 119 -4.51 2.16 8.62
CA VAL A 119 -3.57 1.11 8.19
C VAL A 119 -2.16 1.45 8.63
N SER A 120 -1.47 0.47 9.19
CA SER A 120 -0.03 0.55 9.46
C SER A 120 0.70 -0.69 8.98
N ILE A 121 1.97 -0.52 8.57
CA ILE A 121 2.87 -1.62 8.27
C ILE A 121 4.08 -1.52 9.20
N VAL A 122 4.38 -2.62 9.85
CA VAL A 122 5.48 -2.77 10.81
C VAL A 122 6.51 -3.75 10.24
N ARG A 123 7.76 -3.37 10.28
CA ARG A 123 8.88 -4.25 9.98
C ARG A 123 9.18 -5.12 11.20
N GLN A 124 9.12 -6.44 11.04
CA GLN A 124 9.11 -7.37 12.17
C GLN A 124 10.46 -7.47 12.91
N ASP A 125 11.58 -7.44 12.21
CA ASP A 125 12.91 -7.56 12.80
C ASP A 125 13.27 -6.37 13.71
N THR A 126 12.78 -5.17 13.37
CA THR A 126 12.99 -3.94 14.16
C THR A 126 11.79 -3.59 15.03
N ARG A 127 10.64 -4.23 14.84
CA ARG A 127 9.35 -3.89 15.45
C ARG A 127 8.94 -2.43 15.22
N LYS A 128 9.52 -1.81 14.19
CA LYS A 128 9.30 -0.40 13.86
C LYS A 128 8.15 -0.26 12.89
N GLN A 129 7.24 0.65 13.19
CA GLN A 129 6.20 1.08 12.27
C GLN A 129 6.84 1.91 11.17
N ILE A 130 6.75 1.47 9.93
CA ILE A 130 7.44 2.09 8.79
C ILE A 130 6.51 2.76 7.81
N ILE A 131 5.25 2.35 7.75
CA ILE A 131 4.21 2.92 6.89
C ILE A 131 2.96 3.16 7.71
N VAL A 132 2.35 4.33 7.53
CA VAL A 132 1.02 4.68 8.05
C VAL A 132 0.26 5.46 6.99
N ASN A 133 -1.07 5.27 6.92
CA ASN A 133 -1.92 6.18 6.18
C ASN A 133 -2.44 7.32 7.08
N GLN A 134 -3.06 8.33 6.48
CA GLN A 134 -3.59 9.48 7.22
C GLN A 134 -4.61 9.05 8.29
N PRO A 135 -5.60 8.16 8.02
CA PRO A 135 -6.51 7.69 9.06
C PRO A 135 -5.81 7.04 10.27
N MET A 136 -4.66 6.34 10.06
CA MET A 136 -3.87 5.79 11.16
C MET A 136 -3.20 6.90 11.97
N ALA A 137 -2.60 7.88 11.33
CA ALA A 137 -1.98 9.02 12.02
C ALA A 137 -3.00 9.81 12.84
N ASP A 138 -4.18 10.03 12.28
CA ASP A 138 -5.30 10.69 12.96
C ASP A 138 -5.78 9.89 14.18
N MET A 139 -5.95 8.56 14.01
CA MET A 139 -6.33 7.67 15.11
C MET A 139 -5.31 7.66 16.25
N LEU A 140 -4.03 7.78 15.93
CA LEU A 140 -2.94 7.85 16.90
C LEU A 140 -2.75 9.25 17.51
N GLU A 141 -3.46 10.25 16.99
CA GLU A 141 -3.28 11.68 17.33
C GLU A 141 -1.78 12.09 17.27
N THR A 142 -1.09 11.57 16.27
CA THR A 142 0.38 11.69 16.14
C THR A 142 0.72 12.12 14.73
N PRO A 143 1.60 13.12 14.53
CA PRO A 143 2.06 13.47 13.19
C PRO A 143 2.61 12.25 12.44
N PRO A 144 2.34 12.11 11.14
CA PRO A 144 2.73 10.93 10.37
C PRO A 144 4.23 10.62 10.43
N GLU A 145 5.08 11.65 10.45
CA GLU A 145 6.53 11.51 10.52
C GLU A 145 6.98 10.88 11.85
N ILE A 146 6.24 11.14 12.93
CA ILE A 146 6.46 10.53 14.24
C ILE A 146 5.83 9.15 14.26
N ALA A 147 4.61 8.99 13.75
CA ALA A 147 3.91 7.72 13.69
C ALA A 147 4.74 6.64 12.95
N THR A 148 5.42 6.98 11.86
CA THR A 148 6.31 6.07 11.13
C THR A 148 7.65 5.78 11.83
N GLN A 149 7.91 6.37 13.00
CA GLN A 149 9.11 6.09 13.82
C GLN A 149 8.81 5.23 15.06
N ARG A 150 7.54 4.94 15.32
CA ARG A 150 7.11 4.22 16.53
C ARG A 150 7.68 2.79 16.57
N VAL A 151 8.17 2.41 17.73
CA VAL A 151 8.57 1.03 18.01
C VAL A 151 7.46 0.37 18.83
N MET A 152 6.98 -0.77 18.39
CA MET A 152 5.79 -1.42 18.99
C MET A 152 5.94 -1.77 20.45
N THR A 153 7.15 -2.08 20.90
CA THR A 153 7.43 -2.37 22.32
C THR A 153 7.10 -1.22 23.29
N GLN A 154 6.97 0.00 22.77
CA GLN A 154 6.60 1.18 23.59
C GLN A 154 5.09 1.33 23.76
N PHE A 155 4.29 0.65 22.94
CA PHE A 155 2.84 0.85 22.85
C PHE A 155 2.03 -0.45 22.98
N TRP A 156 2.71 -1.54 23.26
CA TRP A 156 2.11 -2.86 23.44
C TRP A 156 2.57 -3.48 24.75
N LEU A 157 1.68 -4.18 25.43
CA LEU A 157 2.09 -5.04 26.53
C LEU A 157 2.97 -6.16 25.97
N PRO A 158 4.04 -6.54 26.67
CA PRO A 158 4.97 -7.59 26.20
C PRO A 158 4.28 -8.91 25.88
N GLU A 159 3.29 -9.32 26.70
CA GLU A 159 2.50 -10.53 26.50
C GLU A 159 1.63 -10.47 25.24
N ASP A 160 0.96 -9.34 25.00
CA ASP A 160 0.12 -9.15 23.82
C ASP A 160 0.98 -9.13 22.54
N LEU A 161 2.15 -8.49 22.60
CA LEU A 161 3.08 -8.49 21.48
C LEU A 161 3.61 -9.89 21.15
N ALA A 162 3.94 -10.68 22.19
CA ALA A 162 4.38 -12.06 22.02
C ALA A 162 3.26 -12.95 21.44
N GLU A 163 2.02 -12.78 21.91
CA GLU A 163 0.86 -13.49 21.36
C GLU A 163 0.62 -13.12 19.89
N LEU A 164 0.72 -11.84 19.54
CA LEU A 164 0.60 -11.37 18.16
C LEU A 164 1.64 -12.04 17.25
N GLU A 165 2.91 -12.06 17.67
CA GLU A 165 4.01 -12.65 16.91
C GLU A 165 3.79 -14.17 16.72
N GLN A 166 3.30 -14.86 17.73
CA GLN A 166 2.95 -16.28 17.64
C GLN A 166 1.79 -16.53 16.68
N ARG A 167 0.73 -15.73 16.74
CA ARG A 167 -0.43 -15.82 15.81
C ARG A 167 0.00 -15.58 14.37
N LEU A 168 0.81 -14.56 14.09
CA LEU A 168 1.33 -14.26 12.76
C LEU A 168 2.18 -15.40 12.17
N HIS A 169 2.91 -16.10 13.02
CA HIS A 169 3.68 -17.28 12.63
C HIS A 169 2.76 -18.44 12.18
N ASN A 170 1.65 -18.64 12.88
CA ASN A 170 0.74 -19.76 12.65
C ASN A 170 -0.23 -19.50 11.48
N ASP A 171 -0.88 -18.34 11.47
CA ASP A 171 -2.06 -18.10 10.61
C ASP A 171 -1.83 -17.08 9.50
N ARG A 172 -0.71 -16.34 9.52
CA ARG A 172 -0.37 -15.26 8.57
C ARG A 172 -1.43 -14.17 8.39
N GLN A 173 -2.71 -14.48 8.56
CA GLN A 173 -3.81 -13.53 8.48
C GLN A 173 -4.89 -13.90 9.49
N PHE A 174 -5.30 -12.94 10.34
CA PHE A 174 -6.35 -13.10 11.34
C PHE A 174 -6.89 -11.75 11.82
N THR A 175 -8.03 -11.79 12.49
CA THR A 175 -8.60 -10.64 13.19
C THR A 175 -8.45 -10.85 14.70
N TRP A 176 -8.04 -9.82 15.41
CA TRP A 176 -7.84 -9.88 16.85
C TRP A 176 -8.27 -8.58 17.53
N THR A 177 -8.85 -8.73 18.73
CA THR A 177 -9.19 -7.63 19.62
C THR A 177 -8.20 -7.62 20.77
N TYR A 178 -7.52 -6.53 20.96
CA TYR A 178 -6.43 -6.35 21.90
C TYR A 178 -6.42 -4.94 22.48
N SER A 179 -5.57 -4.71 23.47
CA SER A 179 -5.37 -3.42 24.09
C SER A 179 -3.98 -2.87 23.74
N ALA A 180 -3.89 -1.63 23.31
CA ALA A 180 -2.61 -1.00 22.96
C ALA A 180 -2.62 0.52 23.19
N GLY A 181 -1.43 1.12 23.32
CA GLY A 181 -1.23 2.56 23.38
C GLY A 181 -1.48 3.20 22.01
N LEU A 182 -2.39 4.16 21.96
CA LEU A 182 -2.55 5.04 20.80
C LEU A 182 -1.41 6.07 20.76
N ASN A 183 -1.10 6.63 21.93
CA ASN A 183 0.01 7.55 22.15
C ASN A 183 0.43 7.49 23.63
N GLU A 184 1.30 8.39 24.07
CA GLU A 184 1.81 8.42 25.46
C GLU A 184 0.71 8.71 26.51
N ARG A 185 -0.46 9.18 26.10
CA ARG A 185 -1.54 9.64 26.97
C ARG A 185 -2.82 8.82 26.86
N ALA A 186 -2.91 7.96 25.86
CA ALA A 186 -4.13 7.23 25.56
C ALA A 186 -3.85 5.75 25.30
N TRP A 187 -4.65 4.90 25.93
CA TRP A 187 -4.68 3.47 25.72
C TRP A 187 -6.07 3.06 25.26
N ALA A 188 -6.18 2.08 24.36
CA ALA A 188 -7.46 1.70 23.79
C ALA A 188 -7.55 0.21 23.48
N ILE A 189 -8.77 -0.30 23.51
CA ILE A 189 -9.13 -1.58 22.90
C ILE A 189 -9.38 -1.35 21.42
N LEU A 190 -8.75 -2.19 20.59
CA LEU A 190 -8.82 -2.14 19.13
C LEU A 190 -9.16 -3.52 18.59
N THR A 191 -9.97 -3.56 17.53
CA THR A 191 -10.12 -4.75 16.69
C THR A 191 -9.40 -4.50 15.38
N THR A 192 -8.40 -5.33 15.07
CA THR A 192 -7.53 -5.15 13.91
C THR A 192 -7.44 -6.45 13.11
N GLN A 193 -7.50 -6.33 11.81
CA GLN A 193 -7.11 -7.38 10.88
C GLN A 193 -5.61 -7.30 10.66
N PHE A 194 -4.91 -8.38 10.95
CA PHE A 194 -3.48 -8.53 10.73
C PHE A 194 -3.19 -9.42 9.53
N GLU A 195 -2.13 -9.09 8.82
CA GLU A 195 -1.57 -9.88 7.73
C GLU A 195 -0.04 -9.85 7.80
N ALA A 196 0.60 -11.03 7.82
CA ALA A 196 2.05 -11.16 7.70
C ALA A 196 2.44 -11.46 6.25
N PHE A 197 3.46 -10.79 5.75
CA PHE A 197 4.02 -10.99 4.43
C PHE A 197 5.53 -10.80 4.43
N GLU A 198 6.19 -11.36 3.43
CA GLU A 198 7.63 -11.28 3.28
C GLU A 198 7.97 -10.54 1.98
N VAL A 199 8.95 -9.64 2.06
CA VAL A 199 9.50 -8.92 0.90
C VAL A 199 11.01 -8.97 0.99
N GLU A 200 11.68 -9.54 -0.02
CA GLU A 200 13.14 -9.66 -0.09
C GLU A 200 13.79 -10.28 1.17
N GLY A 201 13.15 -11.30 1.75
CA GLY A 201 13.64 -11.98 2.94
C GLY A 201 13.35 -11.26 4.26
N ILE A 202 12.67 -10.12 4.23
CA ILE A 202 12.29 -9.35 5.41
C ILE A 202 10.79 -9.53 5.67
N TRP A 203 10.44 -9.87 6.91
CA TRP A 203 9.05 -10.02 7.34
C TRP A 203 8.45 -8.70 7.78
N TYR A 204 7.23 -8.48 7.32
CA TYR A 204 6.39 -7.34 7.66
C TYR A 204 5.04 -7.83 8.18
N ARG A 205 4.36 -6.98 8.93
CA ARG A 205 2.94 -7.15 9.25
C ARG A 205 2.18 -5.89 8.89
N GLN A 206 1.04 -6.05 8.26
CA GLN A 206 0.06 -5.00 8.07
C GLN A 206 -1.02 -5.15 9.13
N GLY A 207 -1.39 -4.06 9.77
CA GLY A 207 -2.56 -3.95 10.64
C GLY A 207 -3.56 -2.98 10.02
N THR A 208 -4.82 -3.42 9.88
CA THR A 208 -5.95 -2.58 9.46
C THR A 208 -6.96 -2.54 10.59
N ALA A 209 -7.17 -1.38 11.20
CA ALA A 209 -8.15 -1.23 12.28
C ALA A 209 -9.58 -1.35 11.71
N LEU A 210 -10.38 -2.22 12.33
CA LEU A 210 -11.76 -2.50 11.93
C LEU A 210 -12.78 -1.77 12.78
N SER A 211 -12.38 -1.31 13.97
CA SER A 211 -13.24 -0.60 14.92
C SER A 211 -12.68 0.76 15.29
N THR A 212 -13.54 1.66 15.71
CA THR A 212 -13.12 2.87 16.41
C THR A 212 -12.46 2.48 17.75
N PRO A 213 -11.36 3.12 18.16
CA PRO A 213 -10.72 2.88 19.43
C PRO A 213 -11.68 3.09 20.61
N GLN A 214 -11.73 2.13 21.52
CA GLN A 214 -12.44 2.27 22.79
C GLN A 214 -11.39 2.61 23.86
N LEU A 215 -11.38 3.87 24.33
CA LEU A 215 -10.42 4.31 25.34
C LEU A 215 -10.59 3.53 26.65
N VAL A 216 -9.46 3.15 27.23
CA VAL A 216 -9.36 2.46 28.52
C VAL A 216 -8.26 3.10 29.38
N PRO A 217 -8.26 2.89 30.70
CA PRO A 217 -7.15 3.32 31.55
C PRO A 217 -5.83 2.73 31.08
N ILE A 218 -4.76 3.53 31.17
CA ILE A 218 -3.40 3.05 30.87
C ILE A 218 -3.03 1.96 31.87
N PRO A 219 -2.57 0.78 31.42
CA PRO A 219 -2.18 -0.30 32.30
C PRO A 219 -1.07 0.12 33.28
N PRO A 220 -1.11 -0.34 34.56
CA PRO A 220 -0.02 -0.11 35.48
C PRO A 220 1.30 -0.67 34.95
N GLY A 221 2.40 0.07 35.12
CA GLY A 221 3.73 -0.34 34.65
C GLY A 221 4.11 0.11 33.25
N VAL A 222 3.17 0.58 32.41
CA VAL A 222 3.48 1.17 31.09
C VAL A 222 4.13 2.55 31.25
N LEU A 223 3.69 3.33 32.24
CA LEU A 223 4.21 4.68 32.50
C LEU A 223 5.62 4.70 33.14
N GLU A 224 6.13 3.56 33.60
CA GLU A 224 7.45 3.46 34.21
C GLU A 224 8.57 3.17 33.20
N GLN A 225 8.22 2.90 31.92
CA GLN A 225 9.16 2.56 30.85
C GLN A 225 9.40 3.70 29.84
N ALA A 226 8.78 4.85 30.02
CA ALA A 226 8.87 6.01 29.11
C ALA A 226 9.97 7.00 29.50
#